data_c6df639feaab7faa1605f0c54b177c79
#
_entry.id   c6df639feaab7faa1605f0c54b177c79
#
_cell.length_a   1.000
_cell.length_b   1.000
_cell.length_c   1.000
_cell.angle_alpha   90.00
_cell.angle_beta   90.00
_cell.angle_gamma   90.00
#
_symmetry.space_group_name_H-M   'P 1'
#
loop_
_entity.id
_entity.type
_entity.pdbx_description
1 polymer ?
#
loop_
_entity_poly.entity_id
_entity_poly.type
_entity_poly.pdbx_seq_one_letter_code
_entity_poly.pdbx_strand_id
1 'polypeptide(L)'
;MSQAGMNEGHALVQVLNGTYNPSGKLTDTWAIDYKDYPASATISNNDGNSLEEFYQDDIFVGYRYFDTFGKKVAYEFGYGLSYTDFEIHTDSVEADEDQIKVSATVTNTGTADGKEVVEVYFSAPDGELDKPYQELAGYKKVEVEAGKSQKVEITFDTDDMARLSLIHISEP
;
A
#
# COMPACT_ATOMS: atom_id res chain seq x y z
N MET A 1 5.99 15.20 1.92
CA MET A 1 7.02 15.08 2.97
C MET A 1 6.43 15.64 4.24
N SER A 2 6.31 14.82 5.29
CA SER A 2 5.76 15.29 6.58
C SER A 2 6.88 15.67 7.56
N GLN A 3 7.85 14.81 7.79
CA GLN A 3 9.02 15.06 8.64
C GLN A 3 10.24 14.34 8.09
N ALA A 4 11.05 15.00 7.28
CA ALA A 4 12.15 14.38 6.55
C ALA A 4 13.52 14.49 7.25
N GLY A 5 13.57 15.00 8.49
CA GLY A 5 14.79 15.13 9.28
C GLY A 5 15.75 16.23 8.80
N MET A 6 16.99 16.17 9.29
CA MET A 6 17.99 17.25 9.07
C MET A 6 18.36 17.49 7.59
N ASN A 7 18.23 16.48 6.75
CA ASN A 7 18.58 16.56 5.33
C ASN A 7 17.41 16.94 4.42
N GLU A 8 16.27 17.33 4.98
CA GLU A 8 15.04 17.61 4.23
C GLU A 8 15.26 18.64 3.10
N GLY A 9 15.85 19.77 3.42
CA GLY A 9 16.11 20.83 2.44
C GLY A 9 17.02 20.37 1.30
N HIS A 10 18.07 19.61 1.61
CA HIS A 10 18.96 19.06 0.60
C HIS A 10 18.26 18.05 -0.30
N ALA A 11 17.51 17.11 0.27
CA ALA A 11 16.75 16.13 -0.48
C ALA A 11 15.68 16.78 -1.38
N LEU A 12 14.97 17.79 -0.85
CA LEU A 12 13.97 18.53 -1.62
C LEU A 12 14.58 19.24 -2.83
N VAL A 13 15.73 19.91 -2.65
CA VAL A 13 16.43 20.59 -3.74
C VAL A 13 16.86 19.60 -4.82
N GLN A 14 17.37 18.42 -4.44
CA GLN A 14 17.78 17.39 -5.40
C GLN A 14 16.61 16.86 -6.22
N VAL A 15 15.44 16.72 -5.60
CA VAL A 15 14.22 16.35 -6.33
C VAL A 15 13.79 17.48 -7.26
N LEU A 16 13.68 18.73 -6.75
CA LEU A 16 13.15 19.84 -7.54
C LEU A 16 14.04 20.23 -8.74
N ASN A 17 15.34 20.05 -8.64
CA ASN A 17 16.26 20.32 -9.74
C ASN A 17 16.48 19.14 -10.69
N GLY A 18 15.80 18.00 -10.45
CA GLY A 18 15.90 16.81 -11.28
C GLY A 18 17.17 15.98 -11.10
N THR A 19 18.03 16.30 -10.11
CA THR A 19 19.21 15.49 -9.80
C THR A 19 18.81 14.09 -9.29
N TYR A 20 17.66 14.02 -8.61
CA TYR A 20 17.12 12.78 -8.06
C TYR A 20 15.67 12.58 -8.51
N ASN A 21 15.38 11.46 -9.14
CA ASN A 21 14.01 11.09 -9.45
C ASN A 21 13.31 10.59 -8.18
N PRO A 22 12.20 11.22 -7.72
CA PRO A 22 11.49 10.76 -6.55
C PRO A 22 10.90 9.37 -6.76
N SER A 23 10.89 8.57 -5.70
CA SER A 23 10.37 7.21 -5.75
C SER A 23 9.75 6.76 -4.42
N GLY A 24 9.43 7.73 -3.56
CA GLY A 24 8.69 7.47 -2.32
C GLY A 24 7.23 7.19 -2.63
N LYS A 25 6.65 6.23 -1.90
CA LYS A 25 5.23 5.91 -1.97
C LYS A 25 4.56 6.27 -0.65
N LEU A 26 3.29 6.64 -0.72
CA LEU A 26 2.49 6.85 0.48
C LEU A 26 2.23 5.51 1.17
N THR A 27 2.44 5.50 2.47
CA THR A 27 2.15 4.35 3.35
C THR A 27 0.77 4.45 3.99
N ASP A 28 0.01 5.47 3.64
CA ASP A 28 -1.33 5.75 4.12
C ASP A 28 -2.24 6.19 2.98
N THR A 29 -3.52 5.92 3.10
CA THR A 29 -4.56 6.46 2.21
C THR A 29 -5.00 7.83 2.70
N TRP A 30 -5.02 8.83 1.82
CA TRP A 30 -5.46 10.18 2.16
C TRP A 30 -6.87 10.42 1.68
N ALA A 31 -7.78 10.56 2.63
CA ALA A 31 -9.17 10.92 2.33
C ALA A 31 -9.29 12.31 1.69
N ILE A 32 -10.38 12.55 0.97
CA ILE A 32 -10.70 13.88 0.43
C ILE A 32 -11.11 14.82 1.57
N ASP A 33 -11.93 14.34 2.50
CA ASP A 33 -12.35 15.08 3.70
C ASP A 33 -11.98 14.26 4.94
N TYR A 34 -11.61 14.94 6.02
CA TYR A 34 -11.33 14.31 7.31
C TYR A 34 -12.50 13.43 7.81
N LYS A 35 -13.73 13.83 7.51
CA LYS A 35 -14.94 13.09 7.87
C LYS A 35 -15.10 11.73 7.16
N ASP A 36 -14.32 11.51 6.10
CA ASP A 36 -14.36 10.24 5.38
C ASP A 36 -13.61 9.11 6.11
N TYR A 37 -12.78 9.45 7.11
CA TYR A 37 -12.16 8.44 7.96
C TYR A 37 -13.18 7.86 8.95
N PRO A 38 -13.24 6.52 9.14
CA PRO A 38 -14.26 5.88 9.98
C PRO A 38 -14.26 6.37 11.42
N ALA A 39 -13.09 6.56 12.03
CA ALA A 39 -12.96 7.05 13.40
C ALA A 39 -13.04 8.59 13.55
N SER A 40 -13.27 9.34 12.48
CA SER A 40 -13.20 10.80 12.49
C SER A 40 -14.11 11.49 13.53
N ALA A 41 -15.22 10.87 13.84
CA ALA A 41 -16.20 11.43 14.79
C ALA A 41 -15.81 11.23 16.27
N THR A 42 -15.00 10.22 16.58
CA THR A 42 -14.71 9.81 17.96
C THR A 42 -13.26 9.98 18.35
N ILE A 43 -12.32 9.85 17.39
CA ILE A 43 -10.90 9.94 17.65
C ILE A 43 -10.52 11.26 18.34
N SER A 44 -9.60 11.20 19.29
CA SER A 44 -8.99 12.37 19.91
C SER A 44 -9.99 13.32 20.55
N ASN A 45 -11.00 12.79 21.23
CA ASN A 45 -12.03 13.58 21.94
C ASN A 45 -13.02 14.34 21.03
N ASN A 46 -13.14 13.96 19.77
CA ASN A 46 -14.09 14.59 18.86
C ASN A 46 -15.56 14.36 19.25
N ASP A 47 -15.85 13.31 20.02
CA ASP A 47 -17.15 13.01 20.62
C ASP A 47 -17.42 13.72 21.96
N GLY A 48 -16.44 14.48 22.46
CA GLY A 48 -16.50 15.18 23.77
C GLY A 48 -16.10 14.32 24.96
N ASN A 49 -15.69 13.06 24.76
CA ASN A 49 -15.22 12.16 25.82
C ASN A 49 -13.68 12.09 25.81
N SER A 50 -13.05 12.68 26.82
CA SER A 50 -11.59 12.68 26.96
C SER A 50 -11.04 11.54 27.83
N LEU A 51 -11.92 10.69 28.38
CA LEU A 51 -11.54 9.62 29.30
C LEU A 51 -11.46 8.26 28.63
N GLU A 52 -12.12 8.10 27.51
CA GLU A 52 -12.22 6.84 26.79
C GLU A 52 -12.00 7.08 25.29
N GLU A 53 -11.31 6.16 24.64
CA GLU A 53 -11.08 6.17 23.19
C GLU A 53 -11.60 4.86 22.60
N PHE A 54 -12.44 4.95 21.58
CA PHE A 54 -13.02 3.79 20.92
C PHE A 54 -12.35 3.57 19.56
N TYR A 55 -11.69 2.43 19.39
CA TYR A 55 -11.09 1.99 18.13
C TYR A 55 -12.17 1.40 17.21
N GLN A 56 -12.85 2.26 16.45
CA GLN A 56 -13.99 1.88 15.60
C GLN A 56 -13.57 1.28 14.25
N ASP A 57 -12.33 1.46 13.87
CA ASP A 57 -11.84 1.06 12.55
C ASP A 57 -11.73 -0.45 12.40
N ASP A 58 -11.52 -1.18 13.52
CA ASP A 58 -11.31 -2.62 13.52
C ASP A 58 -10.28 -3.04 12.47
N ILE A 59 -10.61 -4.02 11.62
CA ILE A 59 -9.75 -4.47 10.50
C ILE A 59 -9.75 -3.48 9.33
N PHE A 60 -10.72 -2.57 9.27
CA PHE A 60 -10.92 -1.63 8.17
C PHE A 60 -10.14 -0.33 8.38
N VAL A 61 -8.82 -0.43 8.38
CA VAL A 61 -7.90 0.71 8.53
C VAL A 61 -7.30 1.08 7.17
N GLY A 62 -7.23 2.39 6.87
CA GLY A 62 -6.58 2.91 5.68
C GLY A 62 -7.21 2.38 4.39
N TYR A 63 -6.38 1.92 3.44
CA TYR A 63 -6.86 1.41 2.14
C TYR A 63 -7.88 0.29 2.27
N ARG A 64 -7.79 -0.56 3.32
CA ARG A 64 -8.76 -1.64 3.56
C ARG A 64 -10.17 -1.11 3.74
N TYR A 65 -10.34 0.03 4.43
CA TYR A 65 -11.63 0.70 4.54
C TYR A 65 -12.08 1.31 3.21
N PHE A 66 -11.23 2.15 2.61
CA PHE A 66 -11.61 2.91 1.43
C PHE A 66 -11.95 2.00 0.25
N ASP A 67 -11.16 0.93 0.04
CA ASP A 67 -11.37 -0.03 -1.05
C ASP A 67 -12.61 -0.90 -0.80
N THR A 68 -12.78 -1.40 0.43
CA THR A 68 -13.94 -2.25 0.78
C THR A 68 -15.27 -1.52 0.61
N PHE A 69 -15.32 -0.26 1.03
CA PHE A 69 -16.55 0.53 0.96
C PHE A 69 -16.66 1.44 -0.28
N GLY A 70 -15.74 1.29 -1.23
CA GLY A 70 -15.74 2.03 -2.49
C GLY A 70 -15.68 3.56 -2.30
N LYS A 71 -14.96 4.03 -1.28
CA LYS A 71 -14.82 5.45 -0.96
C LYS A 71 -13.78 6.11 -1.83
N LYS A 72 -14.11 7.29 -2.37
CA LYS A 72 -13.13 8.10 -3.11
C LYS A 72 -12.10 8.69 -2.17
N VAL A 73 -10.86 8.72 -2.62
CA VAL A 73 -9.71 9.24 -1.86
C VAL A 73 -9.00 10.35 -2.63
N ALA A 74 -8.25 11.18 -1.93
CA ALA A 74 -7.38 12.18 -2.55
C ALA A 74 -6.10 11.54 -3.09
N TYR A 75 -5.52 10.61 -2.31
CA TYR A 75 -4.35 9.81 -2.69
C TYR A 75 -4.49 8.41 -2.11
N GLU A 76 -4.22 7.43 -2.95
CA GLU A 76 -4.27 6.02 -2.58
C GLU A 76 -3.02 5.61 -1.79
N PHE A 77 -3.12 4.51 -1.04
CA PHE A 77 -1.95 3.80 -0.55
C PHE A 77 -1.05 3.42 -1.74
N GLY A 78 0.26 3.53 -1.60
CA GLY A 78 1.19 3.27 -2.71
C GLY A 78 1.32 4.43 -3.72
N TYR A 79 0.53 5.51 -3.59
CA TYR A 79 0.67 6.67 -4.47
C TYR A 79 2.06 7.32 -4.36
N GLY A 80 2.62 7.72 -5.48
CA GLY A 80 3.89 8.44 -5.53
C GLY A 80 4.09 9.18 -6.85
N LEU A 81 4.96 10.17 -6.83
CA LEU A 81 5.36 10.93 -8.02
C LEU A 81 6.70 10.44 -8.54
N SER A 82 6.86 10.48 -9.85
CA SER A 82 8.11 10.19 -10.55
C SER A 82 8.25 11.12 -11.75
N TYR A 83 9.48 11.29 -12.26
CA TYR A 83 9.76 11.96 -13.54
C TYR A 83 9.72 11.01 -14.73
N THR A 84 9.30 9.77 -14.50
CA THR A 84 9.13 8.74 -15.54
C THR A 84 7.88 7.92 -15.24
N ASP A 85 7.40 7.18 -16.22
CA ASP A 85 6.21 6.34 -16.13
C ASP A 85 6.61 4.86 -16.17
N PHE A 86 5.83 4.03 -15.48
CA PHE A 86 6.05 2.59 -15.43
C PHE A 86 4.80 1.83 -15.81
N GLU A 87 5.00 0.72 -16.50
CA GLU A 87 3.99 -0.31 -16.70
C GLU A 87 4.39 -1.58 -15.94
N ILE A 88 3.45 -2.16 -15.20
CA ILE A 88 3.65 -3.40 -14.46
C ILE A 88 2.78 -4.48 -15.09
N HIS A 89 3.41 -5.57 -15.48
CA HIS A 89 2.74 -6.75 -16.02
C HIS A 89 3.01 -7.95 -15.13
N THR A 90 1.95 -8.64 -14.69
CA THR A 90 2.08 -9.90 -13.95
C THR A 90 2.38 -11.02 -14.94
N ASP A 91 3.53 -11.66 -14.77
CA ASP A 91 3.99 -12.74 -15.65
C ASP A 91 3.42 -14.11 -15.21
N SER A 92 3.51 -14.41 -13.91
CA SER A 92 2.99 -15.65 -13.32
C SER A 92 2.68 -15.52 -11.84
N VAL A 93 1.77 -16.37 -11.38
CA VAL A 93 1.50 -16.64 -9.97
C VAL A 93 1.64 -18.14 -9.77
N GLU A 94 2.55 -18.54 -8.92
CA GLU A 94 2.80 -19.93 -8.54
C GLU A 94 2.50 -20.07 -7.06
N ALA A 95 1.69 -21.05 -6.70
CA ALA A 95 1.30 -21.33 -5.31
C ALA A 95 1.55 -22.80 -4.99
N ASP A 96 2.12 -23.06 -3.84
CA ASP A 96 2.19 -24.37 -3.22
C ASP A 96 1.50 -24.35 -1.83
N GLU A 97 1.69 -25.38 -1.02
CA GLU A 97 1.04 -25.48 0.30
C GLU A 97 1.53 -24.42 1.28
N ASP A 98 2.78 -23.97 1.15
CA ASP A 98 3.45 -23.09 2.13
C ASP A 98 3.64 -21.67 1.60
N GLN A 99 3.81 -21.48 0.28
CA GLN A 99 4.24 -20.21 -0.29
C GLN A 99 3.51 -19.84 -1.58
N ILE A 100 3.38 -18.56 -1.79
CA ILE A 100 2.95 -17.97 -3.05
C ILE A 100 4.09 -17.14 -3.62
N LYS A 101 4.42 -17.39 -4.89
CA LYS A 101 5.42 -16.64 -5.64
C LYS A 101 4.76 -15.91 -6.79
N VAL A 102 4.91 -14.59 -6.81
CA VAL A 102 4.43 -13.73 -7.89
C VAL A 102 5.62 -13.20 -8.66
N SER A 103 5.61 -13.40 -9.98
CA SER A 103 6.58 -12.84 -10.90
C SER A 103 5.92 -11.75 -11.74
N ALA A 104 6.59 -10.60 -11.85
CA ALA A 104 6.12 -9.48 -12.64
C ALA A 104 7.27 -8.83 -13.41
N THR A 105 6.94 -8.20 -14.53
CA THR A 105 7.86 -7.39 -15.32
C THR A 105 7.47 -5.92 -15.16
N VAL A 106 8.40 -5.09 -14.72
CA VAL A 106 8.26 -3.63 -14.64
C VAL A 106 8.98 -3.02 -15.83
N THR A 107 8.28 -2.25 -16.63
CA THR A 107 8.83 -1.54 -17.81
C THR A 107 8.78 -0.04 -17.55
N ASN A 108 9.92 0.62 -17.65
CA ASN A 108 10.00 2.07 -17.64
C ASN A 108 9.69 2.58 -19.05
N THR A 109 8.53 3.21 -19.21
CA THR A 109 8.03 3.71 -20.51
C THR A 109 8.42 5.15 -20.77
N GLY A 110 9.03 5.82 -19.79
CA GLY A 110 9.47 7.21 -19.90
C GLY A 110 10.94 7.35 -20.31
N THR A 111 11.47 8.55 -20.07
CA THR A 111 12.80 8.96 -20.56
C THR A 111 13.84 9.17 -19.48
N ALA A 112 13.46 9.00 -18.20
CA ALA A 112 14.37 9.12 -17.07
C ALA A 112 14.48 7.78 -16.32
N ASP A 113 15.65 7.48 -15.78
CA ASP A 113 15.83 6.34 -14.87
C ASP A 113 14.98 6.55 -13.64
N GLY A 114 14.40 5.49 -13.12
CA GLY A 114 13.53 5.59 -11.94
C GLY A 114 13.39 4.31 -11.16
N LYS A 115 12.65 4.41 -10.05
CA LYS A 115 12.37 3.28 -9.18
C LYS A 115 10.87 3.18 -8.97
N GLU A 116 10.35 1.97 -9.10
CA GLU A 116 8.94 1.66 -8.85
C GLU A 116 8.80 0.61 -7.75
N VAL A 117 7.65 0.62 -7.06
CA VAL A 117 7.29 -0.37 -6.06
C VAL A 117 6.16 -1.23 -6.62
N VAL A 118 6.45 -2.52 -6.76
CA VAL A 118 5.43 -3.52 -7.09
C VAL A 118 4.81 -3.98 -5.79
N GLU A 119 3.51 -3.86 -5.69
CA GLU A 119 2.70 -4.28 -4.55
C GLU A 119 1.82 -5.46 -4.98
N VAL A 120 1.80 -6.51 -4.17
CA VAL A 120 0.95 -7.69 -4.38
C VAL A 120 -0.12 -7.71 -3.32
N TYR A 121 -1.36 -7.77 -3.76
CA TYR A 121 -2.52 -7.85 -2.88
C TYR A 121 -3.21 -9.21 -3.07
N PHE A 122 -3.84 -9.67 -2.00
CA PHE A 122 -4.73 -10.82 -2.04
C PHE A 122 -6.13 -10.43 -1.56
N SER A 123 -7.12 -11.15 -2.06
CA SER A 123 -8.50 -11.09 -1.57
C SER A 123 -8.83 -12.46 -1.00
N ALA A 124 -9.10 -12.51 0.29
CA ALA A 124 -9.50 -13.76 0.92
C ALA A 124 -10.91 -14.18 0.46
N PRO A 125 -11.19 -15.48 0.29
CA PRO A 125 -12.53 -15.95 -0.05
C PRO A 125 -13.54 -15.58 1.04
N ASP A 126 -14.82 -15.47 0.68
CA ASP A 126 -15.90 -15.23 1.64
C ASP A 126 -15.93 -16.35 2.69
N GLY A 127 -16.13 -15.96 3.96
CA GLY A 127 -16.17 -16.86 5.11
C GLY A 127 -17.03 -16.31 6.23
N GLU A 128 -16.91 -16.86 7.43
CA GLU A 128 -17.67 -16.43 8.60
C GLU A 128 -17.15 -15.12 9.20
N LEU A 129 -15.90 -14.75 8.91
CA LEU A 129 -15.27 -13.52 9.39
C LEU A 129 -15.39 -12.41 8.37
N ASP A 130 -15.58 -11.18 8.84
CA ASP A 130 -15.48 -9.99 8.02
C ASP A 130 -14.06 -9.83 7.47
N LYS A 131 -13.96 -9.56 6.17
CA LYS A 131 -12.70 -9.42 5.45
C LYS A 131 -12.69 -8.15 4.61
N PRO A 132 -11.58 -7.43 4.52
CA PRO A 132 -11.47 -6.32 3.60
C PRO A 132 -11.42 -6.83 2.15
N TYR A 133 -11.75 -5.94 1.22
CA TYR A 133 -11.72 -6.23 -0.21
C TYR A 133 -10.38 -6.80 -0.67
N GLN A 134 -9.30 -6.22 -0.16
CA GLN A 134 -7.93 -6.68 -0.46
C GLN A 134 -6.96 -6.33 0.68
N GLU A 135 -5.88 -7.10 0.78
CA GLU A 135 -4.78 -6.89 1.72
C GLU A 135 -3.44 -7.03 1.06
N LEU A 136 -2.48 -6.22 1.49
CA LEU A 136 -1.11 -6.27 0.99
C LEU A 136 -0.41 -7.53 1.50
N ALA A 137 -0.04 -8.43 0.58
CA ALA A 137 0.71 -9.65 0.88
C ALA A 137 2.22 -9.40 0.85
N GLY A 138 2.68 -8.56 -0.08
CA GLY A 138 4.09 -8.27 -0.20
C GLY A 138 4.38 -7.13 -1.18
N TYR A 139 5.58 -6.62 -1.12
CA TYR A 139 6.01 -5.57 -2.04
C TYR A 139 7.50 -5.65 -2.34
N LYS A 140 7.91 -5.10 -3.46
CA LYS A 140 9.32 -4.99 -3.82
C LYS A 140 9.59 -3.75 -4.64
N LYS A 141 10.63 -3.00 -4.24
CA LYS A 141 11.10 -1.84 -4.99
C LYS A 141 12.16 -2.27 -6.00
N VAL A 142 12.02 -1.81 -7.23
CA VAL A 142 12.93 -2.12 -8.34
C VAL A 142 13.38 -0.83 -9.03
N GLU A 143 14.64 -0.79 -9.45
CA GLU A 143 15.20 0.28 -10.27
C GLU A 143 15.19 -0.13 -11.74
N VAL A 144 14.68 0.74 -12.62
CA VAL A 144 14.53 0.45 -14.04
C VAL A 144 15.03 1.65 -14.84
N GLU A 145 16.06 1.42 -15.66
CA GLU A 145 16.57 2.43 -16.58
C GLU A 145 15.53 2.84 -17.63
N ALA A 146 15.63 4.05 -18.13
CA ALA A 146 14.74 4.57 -19.17
C ALA A 146 14.61 3.63 -20.37
N GLY A 147 13.38 3.30 -20.75
CA GLY A 147 13.08 2.41 -21.86
C GLY A 147 13.48 0.94 -21.67
N LYS A 148 13.80 0.53 -20.42
CA LYS A 148 14.15 -0.86 -20.10
C LYS A 148 13.05 -1.53 -19.29
N SER A 149 13.18 -2.86 -19.17
CA SER A 149 12.31 -3.69 -18.33
C SER A 149 13.14 -4.48 -17.33
N GLN A 150 12.60 -4.68 -16.15
CA GLN A 150 13.20 -5.46 -15.05
C GLN A 150 12.19 -6.45 -14.51
N LYS A 151 12.61 -7.72 -14.39
CA LYS A 151 11.80 -8.73 -13.70
C LYS A 151 11.92 -8.60 -12.21
N VAL A 152 10.82 -8.83 -11.53
CA VAL A 152 10.72 -8.84 -10.06
C VAL A 152 9.97 -10.09 -9.61
N GLU A 153 10.45 -10.71 -8.54
CA GLU A 153 9.79 -11.83 -7.87
C GLU A 153 9.50 -11.43 -6.42
N ILE A 154 8.29 -11.69 -5.99
CA ILE A 154 7.80 -11.45 -4.62
C ILE A 154 7.26 -12.79 -4.13
N THR A 155 7.78 -13.26 -3.00
CA THR A 155 7.35 -14.50 -2.35
C THR A 155 6.86 -14.16 -0.95
N PHE A 156 5.75 -14.76 -0.54
CA PHE A 156 5.18 -14.64 0.79
C PHE A 156 4.57 -15.96 1.21
N ASP A 157 4.48 -16.18 2.52
CA ASP A 157 3.98 -17.43 3.07
C ASP A 157 2.44 -17.43 3.08
N THR A 158 1.83 -18.60 2.84
CA THR A 158 0.36 -18.75 2.89
C THR A 158 -0.19 -18.45 4.28
N ASP A 159 0.58 -18.72 5.32
CA ASP A 159 0.22 -18.41 6.71
C ASP A 159 0.07 -16.88 6.97
N ASP A 160 0.78 -16.04 6.22
CA ASP A 160 0.65 -14.57 6.33
C ASP A 160 -0.74 -14.07 5.90
N MET A 161 -1.48 -14.88 5.14
CA MET A 161 -2.84 -14.58 4.72
C MET A 161 -3.91 -15.13 5.67
N ALA A 162 -3.50 -15.93 6.67
CA ALA A 162 -4.41 -16.51 7.66
C ALA A 162 -4.92 -15.45 8.64
N ARG A 163 -6.15 -15.63 9.12
CA ARG A 163 -6.76 -14.74 10.11
C ARG A 163 -7.00 -15.46 11.42
N LEU A 164 -6.72 -14.74 12.51
CA LEU A 164 -7.01 -15.19 13.85
C LEU A 164 -8.42 -14.72 14.27
N SER A 165 -9.22 -15.65 14.79
CA SER A 165 -10.51 -15.35 15.41
C SER A 165 -10.50 -15.81 16.88
N LEU A 166 -11.26 -15.12 17.71
CA LEU A 166 -11.47 -15.55 19.11
C LEU A 166 -12.30 -16.84 19.20
N ILE A 167 -13.03 -17.19 18.14
CA ILE A 167 -13.87 -18.40 18.05
C ILE A 167 -13.16 -19.48 17.26
N HIS A 168 -12.36 -19.09 16.27
CA HIS A 168 -11.57 -19.96 15.41
C HIS A 168 -10.09 -19.68 15.59
N ILE A 169 -9.24 -20.68 15.56
CA ILE A 169 -7.80 -20.52 15.77
C ILE A 169 -7.16 -19.81 14.58
N SER A 170 -7.59 -20.14 13.37
CA SER A 170 -7.21 -19.44 12.13
C SER A 170 -8.16 -19.83 10.99
N GLU A 171 -8.37 -18.91 10.05
CA GLU A 171 -9.00 -19.17 8.75
C GLU A 171 -8.02 -18.83 7.62
N PRO A 172 -7.85 -19.69 6.61
CA PRO A 172 -7.03 -19.41 5.43
C PRO A 172 -7.70 -18.40 4.48
#